data_d3a063c528a97c3d2f361de983fa4197
#
_entry.id   d3a063c528a97c3d2f361de983fa4197
#
_cell.length_a   1.000
_cell.length_b   1.000
_cell.length_c   1.000
_cell.angle_alpha   90.00
_cell.angle_beta   90.00
_cell.angle_gamma   90.00
#
_symmetry.space_group_name_H-M   'P 1'
#
loop_
_entity.id
_entity.type
_entity.pdbx_description
1 polymer ?
#
loop_
_entity_poly.entity_id
_entity_poly.type
_entity_poly.pdbx_seq_one_letter_code
_entity_poly.pdbx_strand_id
1 'polypeptide(L)' 'MKANREKRELKVYGQSGYKYQDTPTIMLKGKWLAEAGFDIGQPISVKVEHQVLTITLSQIKQ' A
#
# COMPACT_ATOMS: atom_id res chain seq x y z
N MET A 1 -15.70 12.30 11.57
CA MET A 1 -15.31 12.18 10.95
C MET A 1 -15.56 11.58 9.97
N LYS A 2 -15.48 11.74 9.23
CA LYS A 2 -15.80 11.19 8.29
C LYS A 2 -14.85 10.48 7.72
N ALA A 3 -14.93 9.35 7.60
CA ALA A 3 -14.01 8.58 6.97
C ALA A 3 -13.91 9.00 5.57
N ASN A 4 -12.73 9.00 5.12
CA ASN A 4 -12.51 9.36 3.78
C ASN A 4 -12.74 8.16 2.93
N ARG A 5 -13.73 8.23 2.10
CA ARG A 5 -14.05 7.10 1.31
C ARG A 5 -13.60 7.21 -0.09
N GLU A 6 -12.55 7.90 -0.32
CA GLU A 6 -12.03 8.04 -1.65
C GLU A 6 -11.60 6.73 -2.22
N LYS A 7 -11.80 6.60 -3.50
CA LYS A 7 -11.39 5.42 -4.19
C LYS A 7 -10.45 5.85 -5.29
N ARG A 8 -9.33 5.18 -5.40
CA ARG A 8 -8.34 5.55 -6.40
C ARG A 8 -8.10 4.38 -7.31
N GLU A 9 -8.07 4.68 -8.60
CA GLU A 9 -7.84 3.65 -9.60
C GLU A 9 -6.38 3.66 -9.96
N LEU A 10 -5.72 2.55 -9.70
CA LEU A 10 -4.32 2.40 -9.99
C LEU A 10 -4.13 1.16 -10.82
N LYS A 11 -2.94 1.01 -11.33
CA LYS A 11 -2.63 -0.15 -12.13
C LYS A 11 -1.46 -0.89 -11.56
N VAL A 12 -1.49 -2.20 -11.70
CA VAL A 12 -0.34 -3.00 -11.39
C VAL A 12 0.60 -2.90 -12.58
N TYR A 13 1.85 -2.59 -12.34
CA TYR A 13 2.78 -2.50 -13.44
C TYR A 13 3.95 -3.42 -13.16
N GLY A 14 4.76 -3.65 -14.17
CA GLY A 14 5.88 -4.53 -14.04
C GLY A 14 7.13 -3.76 -13.75
N GLN A 15 7.94 -4.30 -12.88
CA GLN A 15 9.22 -3.70 -12.55
C GLN A 15 10.26 -4.78 -12.66
N SER A 16 11.42 -4.43 -13.17
CA SER A 16 12.48 -5.40 -13.34
C SER A 16 12.83 -6.02 -12.01
N GLY A 17 12.73 -7.29 -11.96
CA GLY A 17 13.05 -7.98 -10.74
C GLY A 17 14.30 -8.79 -10.93
N TYR A 18 14.42 -9.77 -10.08
CA TYR A 18 15.57 -10.63 -10.07
C TYR A 18 15.60 -11.47 -11.32
N LYS A 19 16.75 -11.60 -11.92
CA LYS A 19 16.95 -12.42 -13.12
C LYS A 19 16.13 -11.94 -14.30
N TYR A 20 15.99 -10.63 -14.42
CA TYR A 20 15.35 -10.02 -15.57
C TYR A 20 13.89 -10.38 -15.73
N GLN A 21 13.27 -10.81 -14.68
CA GLN A 21 11.85 -11.08 -14.74
C GLN A 21 11.09 -9.91 -14.18
N ASP A 22 10.02 -9.53 -14.84
CA ASP A 22 9.20 -8.47 -14.34
C ASP A 22 8.42 -8.93 -13.13
N THR A 23 8.33 -8.07 -12.16
CA THR A 23 7.62 -8.36 -10.94
C THR A 23 6.43 -7.43 -10.84
N PRO A 24 5.25 -7.95 -10.53
CA PRO A 24 4.09 -7.08 -10.36
C PRO A 24 4.34 -6.09 -9.23
N THR A 25 4.02 -4.85 -9.49
CA THR A 25 4.30 -3.78 -8.55
C THR A 25 3.12 -2.85 -8.45
N ILE A 26 2.80 -2.45 -7.23
CA ILE A 26 1.78 -1.45 -6.99
C ILE A 26 2.43 -0.34 -6.20
N MET A 27 2.33 0.87 -6.70
CA MET A 27 2.91 1.99 -6.01
C MET A 27 1.81 2.88 -5.45
N LEU A 28 1.87 3.13 -4.17
CA LEU A 28 0.94 4.03 -3.50
C LEU A 28 1.72 5.25 -3.07
N LYS A 29 1.30 6.39 -3.54
CA LYS A 29 2.05 7.60 -3.29
C LYS A 29 1.14 8.81 -3.35
N GLY A 30 1.31 9.72 -2.43
CA GLY A 30 0.53 10.92 -2.45
C GLY A 30 0.23 11.42 -1.05
N LYS A 31 -0.18 12.66 -0.98
CA LYS A 31 -0.54 13.24 0.31
C LYS A 31 -1.72 12.52 0.94
N TRP A 32 -2.52 11.90 0.13
CA TRP A 32 -3.71 11.22 0.64
C TRP A 32 -3.33 10.10 1.60
N LEU A 33 -2.11 9.60 1.53
CA LEU A 33 -1.67 8.58 2.47
C LEU A 33 -1.58 9.17 3.87
N ALA A 34 -1.01 10.35 3.98
CA ALA A 34 -0.91 10.98 5.28
C ALA A 34 -2.30 11.35 5.80
N GLU A 35 -3.17 11.76 4.89
CA GLU A 35 -4.52 12.12 5.30
C GLU A 35 -5.28 10.92 5.80
N ALA A 36 -4.91 9.75 5.34
CA ALA A 36 -5.54 8.52 5.79
C ALA A 36 -4.85 7.94 7.02
N GLY A 37 -3.84 8.64 7.54
CA GLY A 37 -3.20 8.18 8.75
C GLY A 37 -1.89 7.46 8.56
N PHE A 38 -1.38 7.40 7.33
CA PHE A 38 -0.14 6.70 7.06
C PHE A 38 0.98 7.70 6.89
N ASP A 39 1.73 7.93 7.94
CA ASP A 39 2.81 8.91 7.91
C ASP A 39 4.15 8.27 7.61
N ILE A 40 5.06 9.09 7.16
CA ILE A 40 6.38 8.62 6.81
C ILE A 40 7.02 7.99 8.04
N GLY A 41 7.62 6.84 7.85
CA GLY A 41 8.32 6.17 8.93
C GLY A 41 7.51 5.17 9.71
N GLN A 42 6.22 5.14 9.50
CA GLN A 42 5.40 4.21 10.25
C GLN A 42 5.41 2.84 9.61
N PRO A 43 5.47 1.79 10.40
CA PRO A 43 5.42 0.45 9.85
C PRO A 43 3.99 0.10 9.46
N ILE A 44 3.86 -0.69 8.44
CA ILE A 44 2.56 -1.12 8.00
C ILE A 44 2.53 -2.63 7.83
N SER A 45 1.36 -3.18 7.85
CA SER A 45 1.14 -4.59 7.60
C SER A 45 0.31 -4.71 6.34
N VAL A 46 0.64 -5.67 5.51
CA VAL A 46 -0.12 -5.92 4.32
C VAL A 46 -0.65 -7.33 4.38
N LYS A 47 -1.95 -7.45 4.42
CA LYS A 47 -2.57 -8.76 4.45
C LYS A 47 -2.88 -9.15 3.02
N VAL A 48 -2.41 -10.30 2.61
CA VAL A 48 -2.51 -10.73 1.23
C VAL A 48 -3.53 -11.84 1.10
N GLU A 49 -4.52 -11.59 0.28
CA GLU A 49 -5.52 -12.60 -0.04
C GLU A 49 -5.73 -12.54 -1.53
N HIS A 50 -6.45 -13.51 -2.05
CA HIS A 50 -6.68 -13.53 -3.49
C HIS A 50 -7.44 -12.29 -3.91
N GLN A 51 -6.80 -11.49 -4.76
CA GLN A 51 -7.38 -10.26 -5.29
C GLN A 51 -7.72 -9.21 -4.24
N VAL A 52 -7.19 -9.35 -3.03
CA VAL A 52 -7.43 -8.38 -1.97
C VAL A 52 -6.14 -8.14 -1.20
N LEU A 53 -5.78 -6.89 -1.08
CA LEU A 53 -4.67 -6.50 -0.23
C LEU A 53 -5.20 -5.52 0.78
N THR A 54 -4.97 -5.80 2.04
CA THR A 54 -5.42 -4.92 3.10
C THR A 54 -4.20 -4.34 3.79
N ILE A 55 -4.10 -3.03 3.79
CA ILE A 55 -2.96 -2.33 4.35
C ILE A 55 -3.40 -1.60 5.60
N THR A 56 -2.73 -1.86 6.70
CA THR A 56 -3.04 -1.20 7.95
C THR A 56 -1.75 -0.80 8.62
N LEU A 57 -1.85 0.07 9.59
CA LEU A 57 -0.69 0.41 10.39
C LEU A 57 -0.36 -0.78 11.27
N SER A 58 0.90 -1.08 11.34
CA SER A 58 1.34 -2.20 12.15
C SER A 58 1.49 -1.72 13.57
N GLN A 59 0.97 -2.49 14.50
CA GLN A 59 1.13 -2.13 15.88
C GLN A 59 2.20 -2.98 16.46
N ILE A 60 3.32 -2.38 16.66
CA ILE A 60 4.43 -3.12 17.20
C ILE A 60 4.48 -2.91 18.68
N LYS A 61 4.45 -4.02 19.39
CA LYS A 61 4.52 -3.89 20.77
C LYS A 61 5.87 -4.14 21.17
N GLN A 62 6.42 -3.42 21.97
CA GLN A 62 7.78 -3.60 22.39
C GLN A 62 7.90 -4.31 23.68
#